data_27e31b36af203076168045703291c33f
#
_entry.id   27e31b36af203076168045703291c33f
#
_cell.length_a   1.000
_cell.length_b   1.000
_cell.length_c   1.000
_cell.angle_alpha   90.00
_cell.angle_beta   90.00
_cell.angle_gamma   90.00
#
_symmetry.space_group_name_H-M   'P 1'
#
loop_
_entity.id
_entity.type
_entity.pdbx_description
1 polymer ?
#
loop_
_entity_poly.entity_id
_entity_poly.type
_entity_poly.pdbx_seq_one_letter_code
_entity_poly.pdbx_strand_id
1 'polypeptide(L)'
;MLNDNRLYNVPSCYQHEPFFLASATFPFTKQIDASDVLYIITEEPLFYDIQNSVKKPNIMKPWEEKFEYIPVILNGWINVRNVLREKFKDRNINEHKDLVRKSITYFIISLHWLNDVPVQSLENINKTIEEFQLKPINCAERFLFILKRPMQYHSFIQLEQLFTELEKLFYKELAMIRKRKGD
;
A
#
# COMPACT_ATOMS: atom_id res chain seq x y z
N MET A 1 1.10 -25.50 22.28
CA MET A 1 1.48 -24.28 21.53
C MET A 1 0.24 -23.40 21.48
N LEU A 2 0.22 -22.30 22.23
CA LEU A 2 -0.94 -21.40 22.27
C LEU A 2 -0.94 -20.58 20.99
N ASN A 3 -1.88 -20.85 20.08
CA ASN A 3 -2.23 -19.97 18.99
C ASN A 3 -2.81 -18.69 19.60
N ASP A 4 -1.98 -17.67 19.77
CA ASP A 4 -2.41 -16.37 20.26
C ASP A 4 -2.98 -15.57 19.05
N ASN A 5 -4.16 -15.97 18.60
CA ASN A 5 -4.95 -15.27 17.58
C ASN A 5 -5.62 -14.02 18.16
N ARG A 6 -4.85 -13.18 18.84
CA ARG A 6 -5.39 -11.90 19.33
C ARG A 6 -5.62 -10.98 18.15
N LEU A 7 -6.84 -10.50 18.03
CA LEU A 7 -7.18 -9.39 17.16
C LEU A 7 -6.80 -8.08 17.87
N TYR A 8 -6.11 -7.22 17.14
CA TYR A 8 -5.78 -5.86 17.62
C TYR A 8 -6.66 -4.85 16.91
N ASN A 9 -7.12 -3.86 17.65
CA ASN A 9 -7.79 -2.73 17.04
C ASN A 9 -6.80 -1.97 16.15
N VAL A 10 -7.23 -1.63 14.94
CA VAL A 10 -6.49 -0.72 14.09
C VAL A 10 -6.39 0.64 14.78
N PRO A 11 -5.19 1.23 14.92
CA PRO A 11 -5.06 2.55 15.54
C PRO A 11 -5.92 3.62 14.84
N SER A 12 -6.43 4.57 15.60
CA SER A 12 -7.35 5.61 15.08
C SER A 12 -6.79 6.37 13.88
N CYS A 13 -5.48 6.62 13.86
CA CYS A 13 -4.81 7.29 12.75
C CYS A 13 -4.83 6.52 11.42
N TYR A 14 -5.22 5.24 11.42
CA TYR A 14 -5.45 4.45 10.22
C TYR A 14 -6.93 4.23 9.92
N GLN A 15 -7.85 4.58 10.84
CA GLN A 15 -9.29 4.38 10.68
C GLN A 15 -9.89 5.45 9.76
N HIS A 16 -9.51 5.41 8.49
CA HIS A 16 -9.98 6.32 7.45
C HIS A 16 -10.51 5.53 6.24
N GLU A 17 -11.69 5.89 5.78
CA GLU A 17 -12.19 5.34 4.52
C GLU A 17 -11.34 5.83 3.34
N PRO A 18 -11.09 4.98 2.34
CA PRO A 18 -11.61 3.62 2.14
C PRO A 18 -10.74 2.52 2.79
N PHE A 19 -9.72 2.83 3.57
CA PHE A 19 -8.75 1.88 4.09
C PHE A 19 -9.32 1.00 5.20
N PHE A 20 -9.76 1.60 6.30
CA PHE A 20 -10.33 0.90 7.44
C PHE A 20 -11.58 1.61 7.97
N LEU A 21 -12.53 0.80 8.44
CA LEU A 21 -13.68 1.30 9.19
C LEU A 21 -13.30 1.55 10.65
N ALA A 22 -14.10 2.34 11.36
CA ALA A 22 -13.86 2.77 12.74
C ALA A 22 -13.70 1.63 13.78
N SER A 23 -14.11 0.41 13.47
CA SER A 23 -13.99 -0.76 14.36
C SER A 23 -13.12 -1.87 13.78
N ALA A 24 -12.29 -1.56 12.78
CA ALA A 24 -11.46 -2.55 12.12
C ALA A 24 -10.45 -3.17 13.09
N THR A 25 -10.28 -4.47 12.98
CA THR A 25 -9.24 -5.23 13.68
C THR A 25 -8.35 -5.91 12.66
N PHE A 26 -7.10 -6.17 13.04
CA PHE A 26 -6.19 -6.95 12.21
C PHE A 26 -5.59 -8.10 13.02
N PRO A 27 -5.29 -9.25 12.38
CA PRO A 27 -4.73 -10.39 13.07
C PRO A 27 -3.28 -10.09 13.51
N PHE A 28 -2.93 -10.58 14.70
CA PHE A 28 -1.55 -10.58 15.17
C PHE A 28 -0.99 -12.00 15.05
N THR A 29 0.02 -12.18 14.23
CA THR A 29 0.80 -13.43 14.16
C THR A 29 2.05 -13.28 15.01
N LYS A 30 2.24 -14.21 15.93
CA LYS A 30 3.35 -14.18 16.92
C LYS A 30 4.69 -14.55 16.30
N GLN A 31 4.68 -15.25 15.18
CA GLN A 31 5.86 -15.74 14.48
C GLN A 31 5.55 -15.78 12.98
N ILE A 32 6.31 -15.03 12.22
CA ILE A 32 6.14 -14.89 10.77
C ILE A 32 7.37 -15.52 10.14
N ASP A 33 7.17 -16.59 9.39
CA ASP A 33 8.20 -17.20 8.55
C ASP A 33 8.38 -16.39 7.26
N ALA A 34 9.53 -16.53 6.60
CA ALA A 34 9.82 -15.79 5.37
C ALA A 34 8.76 -15.99 4.26
N SER A 35 8.12 -17.17 4.18
CA SER A 35 7.00 -17.45 3.29
C SER A 35 5.74 -16.65 3.63
N ASP A 36 5.55 -16.33 4.91
CA ASP A 36 4.39 -15.58 5.40
C ASP A 36 4.54 -14.09 5.12
N VAL A 37 5.78 -13.58 5.03
CA VAL A 37 6.06 -12.16 4.75
C VAL A 37 5.42 -11.71 3.44
N LEU A 38 5.63 -12.45 2.35
CA LEU A 38 5.07 -12.13 1.04
C LEU A 38 3.54 -12.18 1.05
N TYR A 39 2.98 -13.19 1.71
CA TYR A 39 1.54 -13.32 1.91
C TYR A 39 0.97 -12.13 2.69
N ILE A 40 1.61 -11.76 3.80
CA ILE A 40 1.17 -10.62 4.62
C ILE A 40 1.21 -9.32 3.83
N ILE A 41 2.30 -9.04 3.11
CA ILE A 41 2.42 -7.82 2.29
C ILE A 41 1.30 -7.75 1.24
N THR A 42 0.86 -8.90 0.70
CA THR A 42 -0.18 -8.92 -0.32
C THR A 42 -1.59 -8.96 0.25
N GLU A 43 -1.84 -9.61 1.38
CA GLU A 43 -3.19 -9.74 1.93
C GLU A 43 -3.52 -8.66 2.97
N GLU A 44 -2.53 -8.24 3.77
CA GLU A 44 -2.64 -7.23 4.83
C GLU A 44 -1.59 -6.12 4.64
N PRO A 45 -1.65 -5.35 3.57
CA PRO A 45 -0.53 -4.52 3.11
C PRO A 45 -0.06 -3.46 4.11
N LEU A 46 -0.90 -2.96 5.02
CA LEU A 46 -0.51 -2.02 6.08
C LEU A 46 -0.01 -2.70 7.38
N PHE A 47 0.11 -4.02 7.40
CA PHE A 47 0.42 -4.76 8.62
C PHE A 47 1.72 -4.30 9.31
N TYR A 48 2.82 -4.21 8.56
CA TYR A 48 4.12 -3.79 9.10
C TYR A 48 4.14 -2.31 9.52
N ASP A 49 3.47 -1.46 8.74
CA ASP A 49 3.33 -0.03 9.01
C ASP A 49 2.55 0.21 10.32
N ILE A 50 1.44 -0.50 10.51
CA ILE A 50 0.64 -0.46 11.74
C ILE A 50 1.46 -0.97 12.93
N GLN A 51 2.17 -2.08 12.79
CA GLN A 51 3.01 -2.61 13.88
C GLN A 51 4.13 -1.63 14.26
N ASN A 52 4.72 -0.95 13.30
CA ASN A 52 5.71 0.08 13.55
C ASN A 52 5.09 1.27 14.32
N SER A 53 3.88 1.70 13.97
CA SER A 53 3.20 2.82 14.63
C SER A 53 2.93 2.56 16.11
N VAL A 54 2.65 1.31 16.48
CA VAL A 54 2.47 0.88 17.89
C VAL A 54 3.78 0.46 18.56
N LYS A 55 4.92 0.77 17.95
CA LYS A 55 6.28 0.55 18.47
C LYS A 55 6.55 -0.90 18.87
N LYS A 56 6.08 -1.87 18.11
CA LYS A 56 6.43 -3.26 18.38
C LYS A 56 7.93 -3.51 18.21
N PRO A 57 8.57 -4.22 19.13
CA PRO A 57 9.98 -4.56 18.99
C PRO A 57 10.19 -5.61 17.89
N ASN A 58 11.35 -5.55 17.25
CA ASN A 58 11.84 -6.56 16.29
C ASN A 58 10.89 -6.84 15.11
N ILE A 59 10.19 -5.81 14.63
CA ILE A 59 9.38 -5.93 13.42
C ILE A 59 10.26 -5.81 12.18
N MET A 60 9.85 -6.52 11.15
CA MET A 60 10.37 -6.31 9.81
C MET A 60 9.94 -4.93 9.28
N LYS A 61 10.82 -4.29 8.54
CA LYS A 61 10.61 -2.94 8.00
C LYS A 61 10.78 -2.93 6.48
N PRO A 62 9.74 -3.27 5.72
CA PRO A 62 9.84 -3.40 4.27
C PRO A 62 10.33 -2.13 3.57
N TRP A 63 10.13 -0.95 4.15
CA TRP A 63 10.62 0.33 3.62
C TRP A 63 12.15 0.48 3.68
N GLU A 64 12.85 -0.25 4.58
CA GLU A 64 14.31 -0.30 4.63
C GLU A 64 14.87 -1.26 3.54
N GLU A 65 14.04 -2.18 3.05
CA GLU A 65 14.36 -3.16 2.01
C GLU A 65 13.43 -2.99 0.77
N LYS A 66 13.14 -1.74 0.42
CA LYS A 66 12.17 -1.36 -0.61
C LYS A 66 12.35 -2.05 -1.97
N PHE A 67 13.58 -2.35 -2.35
CA PHE A 67 13.88 -2.99 -3.64
C PHE A 67 13.52 -4.48 -3.67
N GLU A 68 13.34 -5.10 -2.51
CA GLU A 68 12.83 -6.46 -2.39
C GLU A 68 11.30 -6.49 -2.36
N TYR A 69 10.68 -5.59 -1.59
CA TYR A 69 9.25 -5.70 -1.28
C TYR A 69 8.32 -4.88 -2.17
N ILE A 70 8.75 -3.75 -2.74
CA ILE A 70 7.91 -3.01 -3.71
C ILE A 70 7.55 -3.87 -4.93
N PRO A 71 8.45 -4.69 -5.55
CA PRO A 71 8.07 -5.58 -6.64
C PRO A 71 6.97 -6.57 -6.30
N VAL A 72 6.90 -7.04 -5.05
CA VAL A 72 5.82 -7.94 -4.58
C VAL A 72 4.47 -7.24 -4.67
N ILE A 73 4.41 -5.98 -4.22
CA ILE A 73 3.18 -5.17 -4.28
C ILE A 73 2.81 -4.84 -5.73
N LEU A 74 3.78 -4.50 -6.57
CA LEU A 74 3.53 -4.22 -7.99
C LEU A 74 2.97 -5.44 -8.72
N ASN A 75 3.47 -6.64 -8.41
CA ASN A 75 2.91 -7.90 -8.95
C ASN A 75 1.48 -8.15 -8.43
N GLY A 76 1.25 -7.92 -7.14
CA GLY A 76 -0.08 -7.98 -6.54
C GLY A 76 -1.05 -7.00 -7.21
N TRP A 77 -0.60 -5.78 -7.48
CA TRP A 77 -1.36 -4.77 -8.21
C TRP A 77 -1.75 -5.24 -9.63
N ILE A 78 -0.83 -5.84 -10.39
CA ILE A 78 -1.11 -6.33 -11.75
C ILE A 78 -2.29 -7.31 -11.72
N ASN A 79 -2.31 -8.23 -10.76
CA ASN A 79 -3.40 -9.21 -10.62
C ASN A 79 -4.72 -8.53 -10.27
N VAL A 80 -4.74 -7.67 -9.26
CA VAL A 80 -5.93 -6.92 -8.84
C VAL A 80 -6.44 -6.02 -9.95
N ARG A 81 -5.56 -5.30 -10.64
CA ARG A 81 -5.89 -4.43 -11.76
C ARG A 81 -6.64 -5.16 -12.88
N ASN A 82 -6.16 -6.35 -13.26
CA ASN A 82 -6.79 -7.13 -14.32
C ASN A 82 -8.22 -7.54 -13.95
N VAL A 83 -8.43 -7.96 -12.71
CA VAL A 83 -9.78 -8.26 -12.20
C VAL A 83 -10.66 -7.00 -12.20
N LEU A 84 -10.17 -5.88 -11.67
CA LEU A 84 -10.93 -4.64 -11.59
C LEU A 84 -11.34 -4.11 -12.97
N ARG A 85 -10.46 -4.22 -13.98
CA ARG A 85 -10.79 -3.83 -15.38
C ARG A 85 -12.04 -4.55 -15.88
N GLU A 86 -12.13 -5.86 -15.68
CA GLU A 86 -13.30 -6.64 -16.09
C GLU A 86 -14.53 -6.24 -15.28
N LYS A 87 -14.39 -6.06 -13.94
CA LYS A 87 -15.53 -5.69 -13.08
C LYS A 87 -16.09 -4.29 -13.41
N PHE A 88 -15.24 -3.35 -13.82
CA PHE A 88 -15.71 -2.04 -14.31
C PHE A 88 -16.43 -2.15 -15.66
N LYS A 89 -15.97 -3.00 -16.58
CA LYS A 89 -16.67 -3.26 -17.85
C LYS A 89 -18.07 -3.86 -17.62
N ASP A 90 -18.16 -4.84 -16.74
CA ASP A 90 -19.40 -5.55 -16.41
C ASP A 90 -20.34 -4.73 -15.53
N ARG A 91 -19.96 -3.49 -15.12
CA ARG A 91 -20.67 -2.63 -14.20
C ARG A 91 -20.97 -3.25 -12.84
N ASN A 92 -20.18 -4.25 -12.44
CA ASN A 92 -20.33 -5.02 -11.18
C ASN A 92 -19.25 -4.66 -10.15
N ILE A 93 -18.76 -3.43 -10.15
CA ILE A 93 -17.67 -3.00 -9.25
C ILE A 93 -18.11 -2.94 -7.79
N ASN A 94 -19.38 -2.71 -7.50
CA ASN A 94 -19.89 -2.51 -6.14
C ASN A 94 -19.72 -3.75 -5.24
N GLU A 95 -19.65 -4.95 -5.82
CA GLU A 95 -19.37 -6.20 -5.10
C GLU A 95 -17.89 -6.42 -4.81
N HIS A 96 -17.00 -5.54 -5.34
CA HIS A 96 -15.56 -5.68 -5.28
C HIS A 96 -14.87 -4.52 -4.52
N LYS A 97 -15.55 -3.94 -3.53
CA LYS A 97 -15.03 -2.83 -2.70
C LYS A 97 -13.69 -3.18 -2.05
N ASP A 98 -13.50 -4.43 -1.62
CA ASP A 98 -12.26 -4.88 -0.99
C ASP A 98 -11.08 -4.87 -1.96
N LEU A 99 -11.29 -5.23 -3.24
CA LEU A 99 -10.24 -5.15 -4.25
C LEU A 99 -9.88 -3.70 -4.57
N VAL A 100 -10.87 -2.80 -4.62
CA VAL A 100 -10.62 -1.35 -4.80
C VAL A 100 -9.84 -0.82 -3.62
N ARG A 101 -10.24 -1.12 -2.38
CA ARG A 101 -9.52 -0.73 -1.17
C ARG A 101 -8.08 -1.26 -1.19
N LYS A 102 -7.90 -2.55 -1.48
CA LYS A 102 -6.59 -3.20 -1.57
C LYS A 102 -5.68 -2.50 -2.57
N SER A 103 -6.21 -2.15 -3.75
CA SER A 103 -5.43 -1.44 -4.78
C SER A 103 -4.99 -0.05 -4.35
N ILE A 104 -5.84 0.71 -3.68
CA ILE A 104 -5.51 2.04 -3.13
C ILE A 104 -4.45 1.89 -2.02
N THR A 105 -4.59 0.87 -1.18
CA THR A 105 -3.61 0.57 -0.12
C THR A 105 -2.26 0.18 -0.71
N TYR A 106 -2.21 -0.64 -1.73
CA TYR A 106 -0.98 -0.98 -2.45
C TYR A 106 -0.26 0.25 -2.97
N PHE A 107 -0.99 1.20 -3.53
CA PHE A 107 -0.39 2.44 -4.03
C PHE A 107 0.25 3.23 -2.89
N ILE A 108 -0.47 3.47 -1.80
CA ILE A 108 0.03 4.34 -0.73
C ILE A 108 1.23 3.73 0.00
N ILE A 109 1.25 2.42 0.26
CA ILE A 109 2.42 1.78 0.88
C ILE A 109 3.63 1.79 -0.08
N SER A 110 3.43 1.50 -1.37
CA SER A 110 4.51 1.55 -2.35
C SER A 110 5.11 2.95 -2.45
N LEU A 111 4.29 4.00 -2.40
CA LEU A 111 4.75 5.39 -2.45
C LEU A 111 5.56 5.75 -1.20
N HIS A 112 5.11 5.35 0.00
CA HIS A 112 5.84 5.59 1.24
C HIS A 112 7.16 4.82 1.26
N TRP A 113 7.13 3.52 0.96
CA TRP A 113 8.34 2.69 0.96
C TRP A 113 9.34 3.13 -0.11
N LEU A 114 8.87 3.66 -1.26
CA LEU A 114 9.77 4.27 -2.26
C LEU A 114 10.56 5.45 -1.68
N ASN A 115 9.98 6.17 -0.72
CA ASN A 115 10.60 7.27 0.00
C ASN A 115 11.23 6.85 1.35
N ASP A 116 11.51 5.56 1.55
CA ASP A 116 12.21 5.00 2.73
C ASP A 116 11.48 5.23 4.07
N VAL A 117 10.15 5.41 4.05
CA VAL A 117 9.35 5.66 5.25
C VAL A 117 8.14 4.74 5.33
N PRO A 118 7.70 4.34 6.54
CA PRO A 118 6.43 3.67 6.72
C PRO A 118 5.25 4.63 6.58
N VAL A 119 4.08 4.09 6.31
CA VAL A 119 2.81 4.82 6.50
C VAL A 119 2.59 4.95 8.01
N GLN A 120 2.74 6.14 8.58
CA GLN A 120 2.54 6.38 10.00
C GLN A 120 1.10 6.72 10.36
N SER A 121 0.39 7.33 9.42
CA SER A 121 -1.00 7.76 9.57
C SER A 121 -1.63 7.91 8.20
N LEU A 122 -2.93 7.70 8.11
CA LEU A 122 -3.74 8.00 6.94
C LEU A 122 -4.47 9.36 7.10
N GLU A 123 -4.33 9.99 8.26
CA GLU A 123 -4.79 11.36 8.47
C GLU A 123 -3.96 12.33 7.62
N ASN A 124 -4.64 13.26 6.96
CA ASN A 124 -3.98 14.28 6.13
C ASN A 124 -2.96 13.72 5.12
N ILE A 125 -3.21 12.51 4.61
CA ILE A 125 -2.30 11.77 3.72
C ILE A 125 -1.84 12.59 2.50
N ASN A 126 -2.67 13.52 2.02
CA ASN A 126 -2.32 14.45 0.95
C ASN A 126 -1.12 15.33 1.29
N LYS A 127 -1.03 15.85 2.52
CA LYS A 127 0.10 16.67 2.97
C LYS A 127 1.38 15.85 3.01
N THR A 128 1.31 14.62 3.53
CA THR A 128 2.45 13.70 3.54
C THR A 128 2.94 13.41 2.12
N ILE A 129 2.01 13.16 1.18
CA ILE A 129 2.37 12.95 -0.23
C ILE A 129 3.04 14.19 -0.84
N GLU A 130 2.60 15.40 -0.49
CA GLU A 130 3.20 16.64 -1.00
C GLU A 130 4.67 16.79 -0.62
N GLU A 131 5.08 16.27 0.54
CA GLU A 131 6.46 16.32 1.05
C GLU A 131 7.40 15.30 0.40
N PHE A 132 6.88 14.25 -0.26
CA PHE A 132 7.70 13.21 -0.88
C PHE A 132 8.53 13.73 -2.05
N GLN A 133 9.78 13.26 -2.13
CA GLN A 133 10.70 13.55 -3.22
C GLN A 133 10.39 12.71 -4.45
N LEU A 134 10.16 11.41 -4.23
CA LEU A 134 9.86 10.44 -5.27
C LEU A 134 8.35 10.22 -5.34
N LYS A 135 7.68 10.98 -6.19
CA LYS A 135 6.22 10.88 -6.39
C LYS A 135 5.81 11.15 -7.84
N PRO A 136 4.70 10.58 -8.30
CA PRO A 136 4.06 10.96 -9.56
C PRO A 136 3.70 12.45 -9.62
N ILE A 137 3.57 12.97 -10.84
CA ILE A 137 3.15 14.36 -11.05
C ILE A 137 1.73 14.57 -10.49
N ASN A 138 1.51 15.66 -9.74
CA ASN A 138 0.24 16.01 -9.10
C ASN A 138 -0.33 14.85 -8.25
N CYS A 139 0.56 14.07 -7.61
CA CYS A 139 0.21 12.84 -6.91
C CYS A 139 -0.83 13.07 -5.82
N ALA A 140 -0.63 14.07 -4.96
CA ALA A 140 -1.53 14.36 -3.84
C ALA A 140 -2.95 14.69 -4.30
N GLU A 141 -3.10 15.56 -5.31
CA GLU A 141 -4.39 15.96 -5.86
C GLU A 141 -5.12 14.77 -6.51
N ARG A 142 -4.41 14.01 -7.35
CA ARG A 142 -4.95 12.82 -8.03
C ARG A 142 -5.34 11.73 -7.03
N PHE A 143 -4.55 11.54 -5.99
CA PHE A 143 -4.85 10.56 -4.95
C PHE A 143 -6.07 10.97 -4.12
N LEU A 144 -6.19 12.26 -3.75
CA LEU A 144 -7.40 12.79 -3.11
C LEU A 144 -8.66 12.60 -3.96
N PHE A 145 -8.54 12.79 -5.27
CA PHE A 145 -9.67 12.53 -6.17
C PHE A 145 -10.12 11.05 -6.09
N ILE A 146 -9.16 10.12 -6.08
CA ILE A 146 -9.43 8.69 -5.93
C ILE A 146 -10.11 8.39 -4.59
N LEU A 147 -9.60 8.94 -3.48
CA LEU A 147 -10.16 8.71 -2.14
C LEU A 147 -11.60 9.20 -2.02
N LYS A 148 -11.94 10.34 -2.66
CA LYS A 148 -13.30 10.89 -2.63
C LYS A 148 -14.33 10.02 -3.38
N ARG A 149 -13.90 9.28 -4.39
CA ARG A 149 -14.80 8.51 -5.27
C ARG A 149 -14.17 7.19 -5.71
N PRO A 150 -13.78 6.31 -4.77
CA PRO A 150 -12.94 5.15 -5.07
C PRO A 150 -13.60 4.16 -6.03
N MET A 151 -14.94 4.08 -6.05
CA MET A 151 -15.71 3.15 -6.87
C MET A 151 -15.99 3.66 -8.29
N GLN A 152 -15.48 4.83 -8.68
CA GLN A 152 -15.69 5.37 -10.02
C GLN A 152 -14.61 4.88 -10.99
N TYR A 153 -14.99 4.60 -12.23
CA TYR A 153 -14.08 4.19 -13.30
C TYR A 153 -12.95 5.21 -13.52
N HIS A 154 -13.24 6.50 -13.46
CA HIS A 154 -12.22 7.54 -13.60
C HIS A 154 -11.17 7.48 -12.48
N SER A 155 -11.56 7.13 -11.25
CA SER A 155 -10.63 6.94 -10.13
C SER A 155 -9.73 5.73 -10.37
N PHE A 156 -10.27 4.65 -10.92
CA PHE A 156 -9.49 3.49 -11.31
C PHE A 156 -8.46 3.83 -12.39
N ILE A 157 -8.85 4.56 -13.45
CA ILE A 157 -7.91 5.02 -14.50
C ILE A 157 -6.81 5.92 -13.92
N GLN A 158 -7.15 6.84 -13.01
CA GLN A 158 -6.15 7.67 -12.32
C GLN A 158 -5.18 6.82 -11.50
N LEU A 159 -5.68 5.79 -10.80
CA LEU A 159 -4.85 4.89 -10.02
C LEU A 159 -3.89 4.08 -10.92
N GLU A 160 -4.34 3.59 -12.08
CA GLU A 160 -3.49 2.91 -13.07
C GLU A 160 -2.34 3.81 -13.55
N GLN A 161 -2.64 5.07 -13.83
CA GLN A 161 -1.63 6.03 -14.25
C GLN A 161 -0.62 6.33 -13.14
N LEU A 162 -1.11 6.50 -11.90
CA LEU A 162 -0.26 6.71 -10.72
C LEU A 162 0.69 5.53 -10.50
N PHE A 163 0.22 4.29 -10.61
CA PHE A 163 1.07 3.11 -10.53
C PHE A 163 2.10 3.05 -11.65
N THR A 164 1.72 3.38 -12.88
CA THR A 164 2.65 3.40 -14.03
C THR A 164 3.79 4.40 -13.81
N GLU A 165 3.48 5.57 -13.25
CA GLU A 165 4.48 6.59 -12.93
C GLU A 165 5.36 6.18 -11.74
N LEU A 166 4.76 5.60 -10.69
CA LEU A 166 5.47 5.09 -9.52
C LEU A 166 6.45 3.98 -9.90
N GLU A 167 6.01 3.04 -10.74
CA GLU A 167 6.86 1.96 -11.24
C GLU A 167 8.10 2.50 -12.00
N LYS A 168 7.91 3.51 -12.85
CA LYS A 168 9.03 4.19 -13.54
C LYS A 168 10.00 4.84 -12.54
N LEU A 169 9.48 5.50 -11.50
CA LEU A 169 10.31 6.12 -10.46
C LEU A 169 11.10 5.05 -9.69
N PHE A 170 10.46 3.94 -9.34
CA PHE A 170 11.10 2.82 -8.66
C PHE A 170 12.25 2.23 -9.46
N TYR A 171 12.05 1.91 -10.74
CA TYR A 171 13.11 1.34 -11.58
C TYR A 171 14.22 2.34 -11.88
N LYS A 172 13.91 3.63 -11.98
CA LYS A 172 14.93 4.68 -12.10
C LYS A 172 15.80 4.74 -10.85
N GLU A 173 15.21 4.71 -9.66
CA GLU A 173 15.92 4.72 -8.38
C GLU A 173 16.81 3.47 -8.24
N LEU A 174 16.27 2.29 -8.56
CA LEU A 174 17.01 1.03 -8.55
C LEU A 174 18.22 1.07 -9.50
N ALA A 175 18.07 1.61 -10.70
CA ALA A 175 19.15 1.75 -11.68
C ALA A 175 20.24 2.69 -11.19
N MET A 176 19.88 3.82 -10.56
CA MET A 176 20.83 4.78 -10.00
C MET A 176 21.68 4.17 -8.86
N ILE A 177 21.06 3.38 -7.98
CA ILE A 177 21.78 2.73 -6.88
C ILE A 177 22.72 1.63 -7.41
N ARG A 178 22.29 0.86 -8.40
CA ARG A 178 23.16 -0.15 -9.02
C ARG A 178 24.38 0.48 -9.66
N LYS A 179 24.23 1.61 -10.32
CA LYS A 179 25.34 2.36 -10.91
C LYS A 179 26.33 2.86 -9.84
N ARG A 180 25.84 3.39 -8.72
CA ARG A 180 26.69 3.86 -7.60
C ARG A 180 27.43 2.73 -6.87
N LYS A 181 26.93 1.50 -6.89
CA LYS A 181 27.58 0.33 -6.26
C LYS A 181 28.54 -0.41 -7.20
N GLY A 182 28.49 -0.14 -8.51
CA GLY A 182 29.36 -0.73 -9.52
C GLY A 182 30.58 0.15 -9.88
N ASP A 183 30.61 1.37 -9.38
CA ASP A 183 31.76 2.29 -9.38
C ASP A 183 32.50 2.21 -8.03
#